data_c5b69f5171c4f080041a6d2e1ba5167c
#
_entry.id   c5b69f5171c4f080041a6d2e1ba5167c
#
_cell.length_a   1.000
_cell.length_b   1.000
_cell.length_c   1.000
_cell.angle_alpha   90.00
_cell.angle_beta   90.00
_cell.angle_gamma   90.00
#
_symmetry.space_group_name_H-M   'P 1'
#
loop_
_entity.id
_entity.type
_entity.pdbx_description
1 polymer ?
#
loop_
_entity_poly.entity_id
_entity_poly.type
_entity_poly.pdbx_seq_one_letter_code
_entity_poly.pdbx_strand_id
1 'polypeptide(L)'
;LHYRLQDDWGLGKMARKSRAESIEEMHHADRLIQRVIFLEGHPNLQKLDPLRIGQNPKESLEADLAAEREARELYREAREYCLSISDFVTAELFKELMADEEGHIDFLETQLDLYDRLGDERYALLNALPMDEAE
;
A
#
# COMPACT_ATOMS: atom_id res chain seq x y z
N LEU A 1 -4.87 -8.27 5.20
CA LEU A 1 -5.20 -8.58 6.59
C LEU A 1 -5.52 -7.33 7.40
N HIS A 2 -4.74 -6.22 7.29
CA HIS A 2 -4.93 -5.01 8.09
C HIS A 2 -6.36 -4.47 8.07
N TYR A 3 -7.00 -4.39 6.90
CA TYR A 3 -8.38 -3.88 6.84
C TYR A 3 -9.37 -4.72 7.66
N ARG A 4 -9.17 -6.03 7.80
CA ARG A 4 -10.01 -6.88 8.64
C ARG A 4 -9.78 -6.62 10.12
N LEU A 5 -8.52 -6.40 10.53
CA LEU A 5 -8.20 -6.01 11.91
C LEU A 5 -8.77 -4.63 12.25
N GLN A 6 -8.62 -3.67 11.34
CA GLN A 6 -9.15 -2.32 11.48
C GLN A 6 -10.68 -2.32 11.61
N ASP A 7 -11.35 -3.16 10.85
CA ASP A 7 -12.80 -3.36 10.94
C ASP A 7 -13.20 -3.95 12.30
N ASP A 8 -12.49 -4.98 12.76
CA ASP A 8 -12.69 -5.59 14.08
C ASP A 8 -12.43 -4.61 15.24
N TRP A 9 -11.52 -3.66 15.05
CA TRP A 9 -11.27 -2.59 16.03
C TRP A 9 -12.31 -1.47 16.00
N GLY A 10 -13.31 -1.55 15.13
CA GLY A 10 -14.35 -0.53 14.97
C GLY A 10 -13.95 0.67 14.13
N LEU A 11 -12.85 0.59 13.39
CA LEU A 11 -12.30 1.66 12.56
C LEU A 11 -12.76 1.53 11.10
N GLY A 12 -14.07 1.58 10.87
CA GLY A 12 -14.66 1.28 9.58
C GLY A 12 -14.20 2.16 8.43
N LYS A 13 -13.94 3.46 8.66
CA LYS A 13 -13.42 4.36 7.62
C LYS A 13 -12.00 3.97 7.20
N MET A 14 -11.15 3.68 8.17
CA MET A 14 -9.79 3.19 7.94
C MET A 14 -9.81 1.84 7.20
N ALA A 15 -10.65 0.92 7.63
CA ALA A 15 -10.81 -0.39 7.01
C ALA A 15 -11.24 -0.29 5.54
N ARG A 16 -12.20 0.58 5.22
CA ARG A 16 -12.62 0.83 3.82
C ARG A 16 -11.48 1.33 2.96
N LYS A 17 -10.68 2.27 3.48
CA LYS A 17 -9.51 2.82 2.76
C LYS A 17 -8.45 1.75 2.53
N SER A 18 -8.06 1.01 3.57
CA SER A 18 -7.07 -0.06 3.47
C SER A 18 -7.52 -1.18 2.52
N ARG A 19 -8.83 -1.49 2.47
CA ARG A 19 -9.35 -2.45 1.51
C ARG A 19 -9.23 -1.96 0.07
N ALA A 20 -9.56 -0.70 -0.18
CA ALA A 20 -9.43 -0.10 -1.51
C ALA A 20 -7.97 -0.13 -1.98
N GLU A 21 -7.03 0.25 -1.12
CA GLU A 21 -5.59 0.21 -1.43
C GLU A 21 -5.11 -1.22 -1.69
N SER A 22 -5.57 -2.22 -0.93
CA SER A 22 -5.20 -3.61 -1.19
C SER A 22 -5.66 -4.11 -2.57
N ILE A 23 -6.77 -3.58 -3.08
CA ILE A 23 -7.24 -3.88 -4.44
C ILE A 23 -6.37 -3.19 -5.49
N GLU A 24 -5.96 -1.95 -5.25
CA GLU A 24 -5.01 -1.23 -6.12
C GLU A 24 -3.68 -1.98 -6.22
N GLU A 25 -3.16 -2.49 -5.09
CA GLU A 25 -1.94 -3.30 -5.08
C GLU A 25 -2.07 -4.60 -5.90
N MET A 26 -3.25 -5.23 -5.91
CA MET A 26 -3.50 -6.36 -6.78
C MET A 26 -3.43 -5.96 -8.27
N HIS A 27 -3.93 -4.78 -8.64
CA HIS A 27 -3.81 -4.26 -10.00
C HIS A 27 -2.37 -3.91 -10.36
N HIS A 28 -1.58 -3.37 -9.43
CA HIS A 28 -0.15 -3.16 -9.64
C HIS A 28 0.57 -4.49 -9.93
N ALA A 29 0.31 -5.51 -9.14
CA ALA A 29 0.88 -6.85 -9.35
C ALA A 29 0.47 -7.43 -10.71
N ASP A 30 -0.79 -7.29 -11.10
CA ASP A 30 -1.28 -7.77 -12.40
C ASP A 30 -0.56 -7.09 -13.57
N ARG A 31 -0.37 -5.78 -13.52
CA ARG A 31 0.37 -5.03 -14.55
C ARG A 31 1.82 -5.50 -14.67
N LEU A 32 2.48 -5.76 -13.54
CA LEU A 32 3.84 -6.29 -13.52
C LEU A 32 3.91 -7.72 -14.08
N ILE A 33 2.96 -8.57 -13.71
CA ILE A 33 2.84 -9.94 -14.23
C ILE A 33 2.67 -9.92 -15.76
N GLN A 34 1.75 -9.11 -16.28
CA GLN A 34 1.54 -8.96 -17.71
C GLN A 34 2.84 -8.52 -18.43
N ARG A 35 3.57 -7.57 -17.84
CA ARG A 35 4.82 -7.08 -18.44
C ARG A 35 5.90 -8.14 -18.46
N VAL A 36 6.06 -8.90 -17.37
CA VAL A 36 7.02 -10.01 -17.31
C VAL A 36 6.71 -11.06 -18.38
N ILE A 37 5.44 -11.43 -18.52
CA ILE A 37 5.00 -12.42 -19.55
C ILE A 37 5.23 -11.87 -20.96
N PHE A 38 4.90 -10.61 -21.22
CA PHE A 38 5.17 -9.96 -22.50
C PHE A 38 6.65 -10.01 -22.89
N LEU A 39 7.53 -9.87 -21.92
CA LEU A 39 8.99 -9.93 -22.09
C LEU A 39 9.53 -11.38 -22.12
N GLU A 40 8.63 -12.37 -22.22
CA GLU A 40 8.96 -13.81 -22.25
C GLU A 40 9.57 -14.33 -20.94
N GLY A 41 9.36 -13.61 -19.82
CA GLY A 41 9.74 -14.06 -18.49
C GLY A 41 8.68 -14.92 -17.83
N HIS A 42 9.02 -15.48 -16.68
CA HIS A 42 8.10 -16.27 -15.86
C HIS A 42 8.00 -15.64 -14.45
N PRO A 43 6.83 -15.08 -14.06
CA PRO A 43 6.68 -14.47 -12.75
C PRO A 43 6.81 -15.51 -11.62
N ASN A 44 7.65 -15.24 -10.63
CA ASN A 44 7.81 -16.09 -9.47
C ASN A 44 6.89 -15.61 -8.33
N LEU A 45 5.66 -16.13 -8.29
CA LEU A 45 4.69 -15.83 -7.24
C LEU A 45 4.76 -16.77 -6.03
N GLN A 46 5.69 -17.73 -6.04
CA GLN A 46 5.86 -18.68 -4.95
C GLN A 46 6.76 -18.13 -3.83
N LYS A 47 7.64 -17.19 -4.16
CA LYS A 47 8.50 -16.52 -3.20
C LYS A 47 7.85 -15.22 -2.74
N LEU A 48 7.41 -15.18 -1.50
CA LEU A 48 6.81 -14.01 -0.86
C LEU A 48 7.71 -13.51 0.27
N ASP A 49 7.76 -12.20 0.43
CA ASP A 49 8.43 -11.58 1.56
C ASP A 49 7.63 -11.78 2.85
N PRO A 50 8.28 -11.76 4.04
CA PRO A 50 7.57 -11.83 5.30
C PRO A 50 6.55 -10.70 5.46
N LEU A 51 5.37 -11.04 5.97
CA LEU A 51 4.33 -10.05 6.24
C LEU A 51 4.68 -9.23 7.49
N ARG A 52 4.40 -7.93 7.42
CA ARG A 52 4.43 -7.03 8.57
C ARG A 52 3.00 -6.77 9.02
N ILE A 53 2.65 -7.28 10.19
CA ILE A 53 1.28 -7.20 10.72
C ILE A 53 1.30 -6.38 11.99
N GLY A 54 0.58 -5.23 11.97
CA GLY A 54 0.38 -4.40 13.14
C GLY A 54 -0.62 -5.00 14.12
N GLN A 55 -0.38 -4.83 15.41
CA GLN A 55 -1.24 -5.32 16.48
C GLN A 55 -2.26 -4.27 16.96
N ASN A 56 -2.13 -3.04 16.52
CA ASN A 56 -2.99 -1.91 16.84
C ASN A 56 -3.03 -0.93 15.65
N PRO A 57 -3.91 0.08 15.67
CA PRO A 57 -4.04 1.03 14.55
C PRO A 57 -2.74 1.71 14.14
N LYS A 58 -1.96 2.18 15.10
CA LYS A 58 -0.68 2.85 14.81
C LYS A 58 0.32 1.92 14.15
N GLU A 59 0.50 0.72 14.70
CA GLU A 59 1.41 -0.28 14.13
C GLU A 59 0.99 -0.71 12.73
N SER A 60 -0.33 -0.81 12.45
CA SER A 60 -0.79 -1.12 11.10
C SER A 60 -0.42 -0.04 10.09
N LEU A 61 -0.56 1.25 10.47
CA LEU A 61 -0.14 2.38 9.62
C LEU A 61 1.38 2.39 9.42
N GLU A 62 2.16 2.14 10.47
CA GLU A 62 3.63 2.10 10.40
C GLU A 62 4.11 0.94 9.53
N ALA A 63 3.49 -0.23 9.64
CA ALA A 63 3.82 -1.40 8.82
C ALA A 63 3.52 -1.15 7.34
N ASP A 64 2.35 -0.58 7.04
CA ASP A 64 1.98 -0.22 5.67
C ASP A 64 2.92 0.85 5.11
N LEU A 65 3.24 1.90 5.87
CA LEU A 65 4.17 2.94 5.45
C LEU A 65 5.58 2.38 5.13
N ALA A 66 6.07 1.45 5.94
CA ALA A 66 7.35 0.81 5.69
C ALA A 66 7.33 0.00 4.38
N ALA A 67 6.24 -0.72 4.11
CA ALA A 67 6.07 -1.47 2.88
C ALA A 67 6.02 -0.55 1.64
N GLU A 68 5.29 0.56 1.71
CA GLU A 68 5.18 1.54 0.62
C GLU A 68 6.52 2.21 0.30
N ARG A 69 7.29 2.55 1.32
CA ARG A 69 8.62 3.14 1.15
C ARG A 69 9.58 2.16 0.49
N GLU A 70 9.55 0.90 0.86
CA GLU A 70 10.34 -0.15 0.22
C GLU A 70 9.92 -0.38 -1.23
N ALA A 71 8.62 -0.43 -1.50
CA ALA A 71 8.10 -0.57 -2.86
C ALA A 71 8.53 0.59 -3.75
N ARG A 72 8.38 1.84 -3.27
CA ARG A 72 8.83 3.02 -4.00
C ARG A 72 10.31 2.95 -4.35
N GLU A 73 11.15 2.57 -3.40
CA GLU A 73 12.60 2.46 -3.64
C GLU A 73 12.93 1.35 -4.65
N LEU A 74 12.27 0.20 -4.54
CA LEU A 74 12.42 -0.89 -5.51
C LEU A 74 11.99 -0.46 -6.92
N TYR A 75 10.89 0.25 -7.06
CA TYR A 75 10.42 0.76 -8.35
C TYR A 75 11.35 1.82 -8.93
N ARG A 76 11.96 2.66 -8.09
CA ARG A 76 12.99 3.61 -8.49
C ARG A 76 14.20 2.90 -9.11
N GLU A 77 14.75 1.93 -8.41
CA GLU A 77 15.88 1.14 -8.89
C GLU A 77 15.55 0.38 -10.18
N ALA A 78 14.37 -0.23 -10.24
CA ALA A 78 13.91 -0.94 -11.42
C ALA A 78 13.76 0.00 -12.63
N ARG A 79 13.22 1.20 -12.41
CA ARG A 79 13.13 2.23 -13.47
C ARG A 79 14.51 2.64 -14.00
N GLU A 80 15.45 2.91 -13.10
CA GLU A 80 16.83 3.27 -13.48
C GLU A 80 17.47 2.17 -14.30
N TYR A 81 17.30 0.92 -13.92
CA TYR A 81 17.78 -0.22 -14.69
C TYR A 81 17.15 -0.28 -16.10
N CYS A 82 15.83 -0.16 -16.18
CA CYS A 82 15.12 -0.18 -17.46
C CYS A 82 15.59 0.93 -18.39
N LEU A 83 15.82 2.13 -17.86
CA LEU A 83 16.40 3.25 -18.65
C LEU A 83 17.81 2.92 -19.14
N SER A 84 18.62 2.24 -18.33
CA SER A 84 20.00 1.88 -18.69
C SER A 84 20.10 0.90 -19.87
N ILE A 85 19.06 0.10 -20.07
CA ILE A 85 18.96 -0.87 -21.19
C ILE A 85 17.99 -0.40 -22.30
N SER A 86 17.54 0.84 -22.25
CA SER A 86 16.60 1.45 -23.20
C SER A 86 15.21 0.78 -23.25
N ASP A 87 14.79 0.12 -22.17
CA ASP A 87 13.41 -0.36 -22.02
C ASP A 87 12.53 0.76 -21.45
N PHE A 88 12.20 1.72 -22.31
CA PHE A 88 11.43 2.91 -21.91
C PHE A 88 9.99 2.59 -21.51
N VAL A 89 9.39 1.55 -22.06
CA VAL A 89 8.00 1.16 -21.75
C VAL A 89 7.91 0.60 -20.34
N THR A 90 8.83 -0.30 -19.97
CA THR A 90 8.87 -0.81 -18.57
C THR A 90 9.26 0.30 -17.60
N ALA A 91 10.18 1.20 -17.98
CA ALA A 91 10.53 2.36 -17.16
C ALA A 91 9.33 3.27 -16.89
N GLU A 92 8.45 3.49 -17.87
CA GLU A 92 7.22 4.27 -17.68
C GLU A 92 6.23 3.57 -16.75
N LEU A 93 6.08 2.25 -16.86
CA LEU A 93 5.29 1.46 -15.91
C LEU A 93 5.77 1.66 -14.47
N PHE A 94 7.06 1.54 -14.21
CA PHE A 94 7.62 1.75 -12.87
C PHE A 94 7.47 3.19 -12.39
N LYS A 95 7.54 4.18 -13.28
CA LYS A 95 7.27 5.58 -12.94
C LYS A 95 5.83 5.78 -12.46
N GLU A 96 4.85 5.18 -13.15
CA GLU A 96 3.44 5.25 -12.75
C GLU A 96 3.21 4.58 -11.39
N LEU A 97 3.73 3.36 -11.20
CA LEU A 97 3.63 2.65 -9.92
C LEU A 97 4.28 3.45 -8.79
N MET A 98 5.45 4.03 -9.04
CA MET A 98 6.14 4.85 -8.05
C MET A 98 5.34 6.10 -7.66
N ALA A 99 4.64 6.72 -8.60
CA ALA A 99 3.77 7.86 -8.32
C ALA A 99 2.58 7.47 -7.43
N ASP A 100 2.00 6.29 -7.65
CA ASP A 100 0.92 5.76 -6.82
C ASP A 100 1.43 5.50 -5.38
N GLU A 101 2.62 4.89 -5.24
CA GLU A 101 3.24 4.67 -3.92
C GLU A 101 3.53 5.98 -3.17
N GLU A 102 3.94 7.03 -3.87
CA GLU A 102 4.13 8.35 -3.25
C GLU A 102 2.82 8.92 -2.70
N GLY A 103 1.71 8.71 -3.40
CA GLY A 103 0.37 9.06 -2.91
C GLY A 103 -0.02 8.28 -1.65
N HIS A 104 0.23 6.98 -1.61
CA HIS A 104 -0.01 6.13 -0.44
C HIS A 104 0.87 6.56 0.75
N ILE A 105 2.14 6.85 0.50
CA ILE A 105 3.08 7.34 1.54
C ILE A 105 2.57 8.64 2.14
N ASP A 106 2.20 9.62 1.33
CA ASP A 106 1.69 10.91 1.79
C ASP A 106 0.44 10.74 2.67
N PHE A 107 -0.48 9.88 2.24
CA PHE A 107 -1.68 9.54 3.01
C PHE A 107 -1.31 8.92 4.37
N LEU A 108 -0.43 7.93 4.39
CA LEU A 108 -0.05 7.21 5.62
C LEU A 108 0.72 8.11 6.60
N GLU A 109 1.62 8.95 6.10
CA GLU A 109 2.33 9.94 6.90
C GLU A 109 1.35 10.94 7.54
N THR A 110 0.35 11.39 6.77
CA THR A 110 -0.71 12.27 7.28
C THR A 110 -1.53 11.56 8.37
N GLN A 111 -1.90 10.29 8.19
CA GLN A 111 -2.64 9.53 9.20
C GLN A 111 -1.83 9.33 10.48
N LEU A 112 -0.54 9.05 10.38
CA LEU A 112 0.34 8.91 11.55
C LEU A 112 0.50 10.23 12.31
N ASP A 113 0.62 11.35 11.59
CA ASP A 113 0.65 12.67 12.21
C ASP A 113 -0.67 12.99 12.94
N LEU A 114 -1.80 12.69 12.32
CA LEU A 114 -3.12 12.85 12.96
C LEU A 114 -3.26 11.96 14.20
N TYR A 115 -2.82 10.72 14.11
CA TYR A 115 -2.83 9.80 15.25
C TYR A 115 -2.03 10.36 16.43
N ASP A 116 -0.81 10.84 16.18
CA ASP A 116 0.06 11.39 17.22
C ASP A 116 -0.52 12.67 17.85
N ARG A 117 -1.19 13.51 17.05
CA ARG A 117 -1.83 14.76 17.56
C ARG A 117 -3.13 14.50 18.30
N LEU A 118 -3.95 13.54 17.84
CA LEU A 118 -5.27 13.27 18.40
C LEU A 118 -5.21 12.30 19.58
N GLY A 119 -4.26 11.36 19.58
CA GLY A 119 -4.25 10.20 20.46
C GLY A 119 -5.18 9.09 20.01
N ASP A 120 -5.01 7.91 20.57
CA ASP A 120 -5.71 6.69 20.15
C ASP A 120 -7.25 6.82 20.18
N GLU A 121 -7.80 7.34 21.28
CA GLU A 121 -9.26 7.44 21.47
C GLU A 121 -9.91 8.38 20.45
N ARG A 122 -9.31 9.56 20.22
CA ARG A 122 -9.84 10.54 19.27
C ARG A 122 -9.64 10.11 17.83
N TYR A 123 -8.54 9.45 17.55
CA TYR A 123 -8.30 8.88 16.23
C TYR A 123 -9.30 7.75 15.93
N ALA A 124 -9.59 6.91 16.91
CA ALA A 124 -10.63 5.89 16.80
C ALA A 124 -12.01 6.51 16.52
N LEU A 125 -12.37 7.57 17.24
CA LEU A 125 -13.62 8.30 17.02
C LEU A 125 -13.72 8.88 15.61
N LEU A 126 -12.63 9.45 15.11
CA LEU A 126 -12.54 10.00 13.74
C LEU A 126 -12.77 8.92 12.66
N ASN A 127 -12.34 7.68 12.92
CA ASN A 127 -12.37 6.58 11.96
C ASN A 127 -13.54 5.62 12.14
N ALA A 128 -14.34 5.77 13.18
CA ALA A 128 -15.55 4.98 13.37
C ALA A 128 -16.62 5.34 12.34
N LEU A 129 -17.40 4.35 11.89
CA LEU A 129 -18.55 4.60 11.03
C LEU A 129 -19.73 5.08 11.88
N PRO A 130 -20.60 5.97 11.34
CA PRO A 130 -21.91 6.22 11.93
C PRO A 130 -22.71 4.92 12.07
N MET A 131 -23.57 4.83 13.08
CA MET A 131 -24.34 3.62 13.34
C MET A 131 -25.26 3.21 12.18
N ASP A 132 -25.75 4.18 11.43
CA ASP A 132 -26.60 3.96 10.25
C ASP A 132 -25.82 3.48 9.02
N GLU A 133 -24.48 3.55 9.04
CA GLU A 133 -23.58 3.02 8.00
C GLU A 133 -22.86 1.73 8.46
N ALA A 134 -23.01 1.31 9.70
CA ALA A 134 -22.43 0.07 10.21
C ALA A 134 -23.15 -1.15 9.63
N GLU A 135 -22.39 -2.07 9.10
CA GLU A 135 -22.86 -3.35 8.57
C GLU A 135 -22.84 -4.43 9.65
#